data_67cbefab5614ced976c0f1cb0ef15c0f
#
_entry.id   67cbefab5614ced976c0f1cb0ef15c0f
#
_cell.length_a   1.000
_cell.length_b   1.000
_cell.length_c   1.000
_cell.angle_alpha   90.00
_cell.angle_beta   90.00
_cell.angle_gamma   90.00
#
_symmetry.space_group_name_H-M   'P 1'
#
loop_
_entity.id
_entity.type
_entity.pdbx_description
1 polymer ?
#
loop_
_entity_poly.entity_id
_entity_poly.type
_entity_poly.pdbx_seq_one_letter_code
_entity_poly.pdbx_strand_id
1 'polypeptide(L)'
;MTARQKVWEWVMEPGTGKAVELLKGQILRIEQVEGGQCVDFNCFNLHDYKEFMHCGRTRTVHGFHPSRGTFMWSAPPRERAMLYILEDTYGRNDVLFPRCSAYVYESAYGFDVHTNCHDIQAEAQREYGLTPDDVHDSFNLFMCTEVTLDGHATMTRQNTKPGDHVDVLALIDVLAIPNVCGADVMRTSNFSLKPVKLTVFTATEADLAAVPATPVLRSQRTPATFRNPTIKADRPLRRDPAYVPEFPNVPIVVSDLTVTLSAEETEMLRRLKRDIYDDDAAALRDILFSWWEERFLAAHSGAPAIGGEGQT
;
A
#
# COMPACT_ATOMS: atom_id res chain seq x y z
N MET A 1 -29.04 -7.84 -13.02
CA MET A 1 -27.58 -8.09 -13.05
C MET A 1 -27.30 -9.26 -12.13
N THR A 2 -26.56 -10.27 -12.58
CA THR A 2 -26.19 -11.41 -11.74
C THR A 2 -25.22 -10.91 -10.68
N ALA A 3 -25.49 -11.25 -9.41
CA ALA A 3 -24.58 -10.87 -8.33
C ALA A 3 -23.25 -11.65 -8.43
N ARG A 4 -22.14 -11.04 -8.08
CA ARG A 4 -20.84 -11.71 -8.00
C ARG A 4 -20.90 -12.84 -6.98
N GLN A 5 -20.38 -14.00 -7.34
CA GLN A 5 -20.29 -15.14 -6.43
C GLN A 5 -19.06 -14.99 -5.52
N LYS A 6 -19.27 -14.97 -4.21
CA LYS A 6 -18.18 -14.98 -3.23
C LYS A 6 -17.52 -16.36 -3.20
N VAL A 7 -16.19 -16.39 -3.39
CA VAL A 7 -15.37 -17.59 -3.37
C VAL A 7 -14.70 -17.77 -2.00
N TRP A 8 -14.19 -16.67 -1.43
CA TRP A 8 -13.40 -16.70 -0.20
C TRP A 8 -13.43 -15.34 0.48
N GLU A 9 -13.21 -15.33 1.80
CA GLU A 9 -13.16 -14.12 2.61
C GLU A 9 -12.19 -14.28 3.78
N TRP A 10 -11.48 -13.21 4.12
CA TRP A 10 -10.53 -13.17 5.22
C TRP A 10 -10.45 -11.77 5.79
N VAL A 11 -10.27 -11.64 7.10
CA VAL A 11 -9.92 -10.38 7.75
C VAL A 11 -8.45 -10.43 8.12
N MET A 12 -7.67 -9.49 7.58
CA MET A 12 -6.29 -9.26 8.00
C MET A 12 -6.31 -8.45 9.29
N GLU A 13 -5.70 -8.99 10.32
CA GLU A 13 -5.51 -8.29 11.59
C GLU A 13 -4.46 -7.18 11.47
N PRO A 14 -4.45 -6.18 12.37
CA PRO A 14 -3.42 -5.16 12.42
C PRO A 14 -2.00 -5.73 12.37
N GLY A 15 -1.14 -5.16 11.51
CA GLY A 15 0.25 -5.60 11.37
C GLY A 15 0.45 -6.95 10.69
N THR A 16 -0.56 -7.47 9.99
CA THR A 16 -0.47 -8.74 9.25
C THR A 16 -0.65 -8.55 7.75
N GLY A 17 -0.31 -9.59 6.99
CA GLY A 17 -0.53 -9.68 5.56
C GLY A 17 -1.08 -11.05 5.18
N LYS A 18 -1.52 -11.18 3.93
CA LYS A 18 -2.06 -12.45 3.42
C LYS A 18 -1.67 -12.65 1.97
N ALA A 19 -1.05 -13.78 1.66
CA ALA A 19 -0.89 -14.23 0.29
C ALA A 19 -2.19 -14.90 -0.19
N VAL A 20 -2.68 -14.49 -1.35
CA VAL A 20 -3.96 -14.93 -1.92
C VAL A 20 -3.74 -15.33 -3.38
N GLU A 21 -4.00 -16.58 -3.73
CA GLU A 21 -4.08 -16.98 -5.13
C GLU A 21 -5.35 -16.40 -5.75
N LEU A 22 -5.16 -15.61 -6.78
CA LEU A 22 -6.24 -14.97 -7.53
C LEU A 22 -6.17 -15.41 -8.99
N LEU A 23 -7.12 -16.24 -9.40
CA LEU A 23 -7.14 -16.78 -10.75
C LEU A 23 -7.70 -15.74 -11.74
N LYS A 24 -7.29 -15.84 -12.99
CA LYS A 24 -7.80 -15.00 -14.06
C LYS A 24 -9.33 -14.99 -14.07
N GLY A 25 -9.91 -13.81 -14.08
CA GLY A 25 -11.36 -13.61 -14.01
C GLY A 25 -11.93 -13.59 -12.59
N GLN A 26 -11.08 -13.65 -11.57
CA GLN A 26 -11.48 -13.39 -10.19
C GLN A 26 -11.19 -11.93 -9.80
N ILE A 27 -11.95 -11.44 -8.85
CA ILE A 27 -11.83 -10.10 -8.29
C ILE A 27 -11.43 -10.24 -6.83
N LEU A 28 -10.37 -9.55 -6.42
CA LEU A 28 -10.05 -9.34 -5.01
C LEU A 28 -10.59 -7.97 -4.59
N ARG A 29 -11.51 -7.97 -3.65
CA ARG A 29 -11.95 -6.79 -2.92
C ARG A 29 -11.07 -6.60 -1.69
N ILE A 30 -10.53 -5.41 -1.53
CA ILE A 30 -9.80 -4.96 -0.35
C ILE A 30 -10.65 -3.87 0.28
N GLU A 31 -11.20 -4.13 1.47
CA GLU A 31 -12.26 -3.32 2.09
C GLU A 31 -11.85 -2.85 3.48
N GLN A 32 -12.11 -1.59 3.75
CA GLN A 32 -11.92 -0.98 5.07
C GLN A 32 -12.95 -1.54 6.07
N VAL A 33 -12.49 -2.08 7.19
CA VAL A 33 -13.38 -2.53 8.27
C VAL A 33 -13.80 -1.35 9.14
N GLU A 34 -12.85 -0.52 9.53
CA GLU A 34 -13.05 0.63 10.41
C GLU A 34 -12.83 1.97 9.69
N GLY A 35 -12.12 1.96 8.57
CA GLY A 35 -11.64 3.14 7.87
C GLY A 35 -10.28 3.62 8.37
N GLY A 36 -9.61 4.47 7.58
CA GLY A 36 -8.35 5.10 7.97
C GLY A 36 -7.13 4.17 7.89
N GLN A 37 -7.15 3.05 7.17
CA GLN A 37 -6.04 2.11 7.05
C GLN A 37 -5.45 2.11 5.64
N CYS A 38 -4.14 2.32 5.53
CA CYS A 38 -3.38 2.08 4.31
C CYS A 38 -3.09 0.58 4.14
N VAL A 39 -3.17 0.10 2.90
CA VAL A 39 -2.85 -1.29 2.53
C VAL A 39 -1.77 -1.26 1.47
N ASP A 40 -0.63 -1.88 1.75
CA ASP A 40 0.38 -2.10 0.72
C ASP A 40 0.07 -3.40 -0.02
N PHE A 41 0.19 -3.36 -1.33
CA PHE A 41 -0.21 -4.44 -2.19
C PHE A 41 0.89 -4.77 -3.21
N ASN A 42 1.23 -6.06 -3.28
CA ASN A 42 2.12 -6.62 -4.28
C ASN A 42 1.46 -7.78 -4.99
N CYS A 43 1.94 -8.12 -6.19
CA CYS A 43 1.57 -9.38 -6.82
C CYS A 43 2.65 -9.94 -7.74
N PHE A 44 2.63 -11.27 -7.88
CA PHE A 44 3.44 -12.05 -8.79
C PHE A 44 2.54 -12.85 -9.75
N ASN A 45 3.06 -13.18 -10.92
CA ASN A 45 2.44 -14.22 -11.74
C ASN A 45 2.59 -15.57 -11.02
N LEU A 46 1.47 -16.26 -10.81
CA LEU A 46 1.42 -17.54 -10.09
C LEU A 46 2.27 -18.64 -10.76
N HIS A 47 2.44 -18.56 -12.08
CA HIS A 47 3.17 -19.54 -12.88
C HIS A 47 4.61 -19.15 -13.21
N ASP A 48 4.99 -17.88 -12.99
CA ASP A 48 6.34 -17.36 -13.18
C ASP A 48 6.60 -16.17 -12.27
N TYR A 49 7.09 -16.44 -11.05
CA TYR A 49 7.30 -15.40 -10.04
C TYR A 49 8.34 -14.33 -10.43
N LYS A 50 9.10 -14.52 -11.50
CA LYS A 50 9.94 -13.48 -12.08
C LYS A 50 9.15 -12.42 -12.85
N GLU A 51 7.88 -12.66 -13.09
CA GLU A 51 6.92 -11.66 -13.51
C GLU A 51 6.16 -11.14 -12.30
N PHE A 52 6.38 -9.89 -11.96
CA PHE A 52 5.78 -9.23 -10.80
C PHE A 52 5.27 -7.84 -11.18
N MET A 53 4.36 -7.32 -10.39
CA MET A 53 3.83 -5.96 -10.55
C MET A 53 4.95 -4.93 -10.42
N HIS A 54 4.92 -3.91 -11.29
CA HIS A 54 5.95 -2.87 -11.34
C HIS A 54 5.33 -1.49 -11.22
N CYS A 55 5.47 -0.87 -10.06
CA CYS A 55 4.93 0.46 -9.77
C CYS A 55 5.47 1.52 -10.75
N GLY A 56 6.74 1.46 -11.11
CA GLY A 56 7.34 2.38 -12.07
C GLY A 56 6.68 2.33 -13.46
N ARG A 57 6.32 1.15 -13.96
CA ARG A 57 5.59 1.02 -15.23
C ARG A 57 4.15 1.53 -15.10
N THR A 58 3.46 1.15 -14.03
CA THR A 58 2.10 1.62 -13.74
C THR A 58 2.07 3.14 -13.65
N ARG A 59 3.01 3.74 -12.93
CA ARG A 59 3.16 5.19 -12.78
C ARG A 59 3.41 5.90 -14.11
N THR A 60 4.24 5.33 -14.97
CA THR A 60 4.55 5.92 -16.29
C THR A 60 3.31 5.98 -17.18
N VAL A 61 2.42 5.00 -17.08
CA VAL A 61 1.21 4.91 -17.91
C VAL A 61 0.04 5.68 -17.31
N HIS A 62 -0.14 5.62 -15.98
CA HIS A 62 -1.35 6.08 -15.30
C HIS A 62 -1.13 7.23 -14.29
N GLY A 63 0.12 7.70 -14.11
CA GLY A 63 0.44 8.71 -13.10
C GLY A 63 0.63 8.12 -11.70
N PHE A 64 0.70 9.01 -10.70
CA PHE A 64 1.05 8.63 -9.32
C PHE A 64 -0.12 8.00 -8.55
N HIS A 65 -1.35 8.25 -8.95
CA HIS A 65 -2.57 7.88 -8.24
C HIS A 65 -3.49 7.00 -9.09
N PRO A 66 -3.08 5.76 -9.41
CA PRO A 66 -3.94 4.83 -10.14
C PRO A 66 -5.22 4.56 -9.35
N SER A 67 -6.35 4.55 -10.04
CA SER A 67 -7.66 4.31 -9.48
C SER A 67 -8.54 3.55 -10.49
N ARG A 68 -9.83 3.55 -10.30
CA ARG A 68 -10.79 2.90 -11.21
C ARG A 68 -10.46 3.17 -12.68
N GLY A 69 -10.44 2.12 -13.48
CA GLY A 69 -10.17 2.20 -14.93
C GLY A 69 -8.69 2.06 -15.30
N THR A 70 -7.80 1.84 -14.35
CA THR A 70 -6.37 1.70 -14.60
C THR A 70 -5.89 0.25 -14.54
N PHE A 71 -4.84 -0.05 -15.29
CA PHE A 71 -4.16 -1.34 -15.27
C PHE A 71 -2.94 -1.32 -14.36
N MET A 72 -2.68 -2.42 -13.70
CA MET A 72 -1.43 -2.69 -13.00
C MET A 72 -0.54 -3.53 -13.92
N TRP A 73 0.67 -3.03 -14.19
CA TRP A 73 1.57 -3.58 -15.19
C TRP A 73 2.70 -4.40 -14.58
N SER A 74 3.12 -5.45 -15.29
CA SER A 74 4.32 -6.20 -14.89
C SER A 74 5.62 -5.50 -15.29
N ALA A 75 6.70 -5.94 -14.64
CA ALA A 75 8.06 -5.47 -14.91
C ALA A 75 8.57 -5.89 -16.30
N PRO A 76 9.53 -5.14 -16.90
CA PRO A 76 10.27 -5.61 -18.05
C PRO A 76 10.91 -6.97 -17.79
N PRO A 77 11.04 -7.81 -18.80
CA PRO A 77 10.72 -7.58 -20.22
C PRO A 77 9.30 -7.99 -20.61
N ARG A 78 8.46 -8.39 -19.67
CA ARG A 78 7.10 -8.89 -19.97
C ARG A 78 6.12 -7.74 -20.23
N GLU A 79 6.10 -6.73 -19.38
CA GLU A 79 5.37 -5.45 -19.56
C GLU A 79 3.92 -5.63 -20.05
N ARG A 80 3.18 -6.51 -19.39
CA ARG A 80 1.75 -6.73 -19.66
C ARG A 80 0.88 -6.37 -18.48
N ALA A 81 -0.39 -6.11 -18.73
CA ALA A 81 -1.35 -5.87 -17.67
C ALA A 81 -1.59 -7.16 -16.87
N MET A 82 -1.40 -7.10 -15.56
CA MET A 82 -1.64 -8.20 -14.63
C MET A 82 -3.01 -8.08 -13.98
N LEU A 83 -3.38 -6.86 -13.59
CA LEU A 83 -4.62 -6.55 -12.88
C LEU A 83 -5.29 -5.31 -13.51
N TYR A 84 -6.59 -5.17 -13.26
CA TYR A 84 -7.38 -4.01 -13.62
C TYR A 84 -8.21 -3.55 -12.42
N ILE A 85 -8.20 -2.26 -12.12
CA ILE A 85 -9.00 -1.68 -11.04
C ILE A 85 -10.41 -1.45 -11.55
N LEU A 86 -11.34 -2.34 -11.18
CA LEU A 86 -12.75 -2.29 -11.57
C LEU A 86 -13.53 -1.23 -10.81
N GLU A 87 -13.30 -1.14 -9.51
CA GLU A 87 -13.98 -0.24 -8.61
C GLU A 87 -13.00 0.31 -7.57
N ASP A 88 -13.20 1.55 -7.22
CA ASP A 88 -12.48 2.25 -6.18
C ASP A 88 -13.41 3.31 -5.62
N THR A 89 -13.91 3.09 -4.41
CA THR A 89 -14.91 3.97 -3.79
C THR A 89 -14.30 5.20 -3.15
N TYR A 90 -12.98 5.17 -2.91
CA TYR A 90 -12.25 6.28 -2.30
C TYR A 90 -11.49 7.14 -3.32
N GLY A 91 -10.91 6.52 -4.33
CA GLY A 91 -10.24 7.19 -5.45
C GLY A 91 -8.85 7.76 -5.15
N ARG A 92 -8.25 7.40 -4.03
CA ARG A 92 -6.90 7.85 -3.63
C ARG A 92 -6.03 6.66 -3.29
N ASN A 93 -5.06 6.40 -4.16
CA ASN A 93 -4.04 5.37 -3.99
C ASN A 93 -2.70 5.96 -4.45
N ASP A 94 -1.61 5.27 -4.15
CA ASP A 94 -0.27 5.76 -4.45
C ASP A 94 0.63 4.67 -5.05
N VAL A 95 1.46 5.05 -6.01
CA VAL A 95 2.57 4.26 -6.56
C VAL A 95 3.89 5.05 -6.57
N LEU A 96 3.94 6.15 -5.82
CA LEU A 96 5.12 7.01 -5.71
C LEU A 96 6.03 6.56 -4.58
N PHE A 97 5.45 6.38 -3.38
CA PHE A 97 6.20 5.95 -2.22
C PHE A 97 6.47 4.45 -2.24
N PRO A 98 7.67 4.03 -1.85
CA PRO A 98 7.94 2.63 -1.58
C PRO A 98 7.17 2.19 -0.31
N ARG A 99 7.05 0.90 -0.13
CA ARG A 99 6.63 0.33 1.16
C ARG A 99 7.55 0.80 2.29
N CYS A 100 7.01 0.97 3.48
CA CYS A 100 7.85 1.24 4.64
C CYS A 100 8.72 0.02 5.00
N SER A 101 9.88 0.31 5.59
CA SER A 101 10.85 -0.70 6.04
C SER A 101 11.45 -0.28 7.39
N ALA A 102 12.22 -1.14 8.01
CA ALA A 102 12.91 -0.83 9.27
C ALA A 102 13.73 0.47 9.17
N TYR A 103 14.37 0.71 8.03
CA TYR A 103 15.18 1.92 7.80
C TYR A 103 14.40 3.23 8.03
N VAL A 104 13.14 3.30 7.57
CA VAL A 104 12.32 4.52 7.75
C VAL A 104 12.08 4.78 9.24
N TYR A 105 11.77 3.74 9.99
CA TYR A 105 11.47 3.88 11.43
C TYR A 105 12.72 4.16 12.26
N GLU A 106 13.84 3.55 11.92
CA GLU A 106 15.12 3.83 12.57
C GLU A 106 15.60 5.24 12.24
N SER A 107 15.67 5.61 10.96
CA SER A 107 16.23 6.88 10.52
C SER A 107 15.36 8.09 10.86
N ALA A 108 14.02 7.97 10.73
CA ALA A 108 13.11 9.08 10.95
C ALA A 108 12.67 9.22 12.41
N TYR A 109 12.54 8.11 13.14
CA TYR A 109 11.94 8.10 14.48
C TYR A 109 12.86 7.55 15.56
N GLY A 110 14.02 6.97 15.20
CA GLY A 110 14.95 6.39 16.15
C GLY A 110 14.46 5.10 16.80
N PHE A 111 13.54 4.36 16.15
CA PHE A 111 13.06 3.09 16.64
C PHE A 111 14.02 1.97 16.26
N ASP A 112 14.56 1.25 17.23
CA ASP A 112 15.44 0.10 16.98
C ASP A 112 14.71 -1.05 16.28
N VAL A 113 13.45 -1.28 16.64
CA VAL A 113 12.58 -2.30 16.06
C VAL A 113 11.17 -1.74 15.92
N HIS A 114 10.57 -1.94 14.75
CA HIS A 114 9.21 -1.51 14.50
C HIS A 114 8.55 -2.39 13.42
N THR A 115 7.25 -2.63 13.56
CA THR A 115 6.45 -3.29 12.52
C THR A 115 6.48 -2.47 11.23
N ASN A 116 6.78 -3.12 10.11
CA ASN A 116 6.91 -2.46 8.81
C ASN A 116 6.40 -3.34 7.67
N CYS A 117 6.03 -2.71 6.56
CA CYS A 117 5.40 -3.39 5.44
C CYS A 117 6.32 -4.38 4.72
N HIS A 118 7.63 -4.09 4.68
CA HIS A 118 8.59 -5.01 4.06
C HIS A 118 8.60 -6.36 4.78
N ASP A 119 8.69 -6.35 6.09
CA ASP A 119 8.75 -7.59 6.89
C ASP A 119 7.40 -8.32 6.88
N ILE A 120 6.29 -7.58 6.93
CA ILE A 120 4.95 -8.17 6.85
C ILE A 120 4.75 -8.87 5.48
N GLN A 121 5.12 -8.22 4.37
CA GLN A 121 5.01 -8.82 3.04
C GLN A 121 5.95 -10.00 2.86
N ALA A 122 7.19 -9.89 3.35
CA ALA A 122 8.16 -10.98 3.33
C ALA A 122 7.63 -12.21 4.06
N GLU A 123 7.00 -12.02 5.22
CA GLU A 123 6.41 -13.11 5.98
C GLU A 123 5.16 -13.69 5.30
N ALA A 124 4.27 -12.83 4.78
CA ALA A 124 3.04 -13.27 4.10
C ALA A 124 3.33 -14.11 2.85
N GLN A 125 4.41 -13.82 2.13
CA GLN A 125 4.78 -14.54 0.89
C GLN A 125 5.62 -15.79 1.12
N ARG A 126 6.16 -15.98 2.33
CA ARG A 126 7.06 -17.10 2.66
C ARG A 126 6.41 -18.47 2.50
N GLU A 127 5.10 -18.58 2.72
CA GLU A 127 4.35 -19.81 2.46
C GLU A 127 4.43 -20.30 1.00
N TYR A 128 4.86 -19.43 0.07
CA TYR A 128 5.09 -19.72 -1.36
C TYR A 128 6.57 -19.86 -1.72
N GLY A 129 7.45 -19.91 -0.71
CA GLY A 129 8.90 -20.04 -0.91
C GLY A 129 9.57 -18.77 -1.41
N LEU A 130 8.88 -17.61 -1.38
CA LEU A 130 9.46 -16.30 -1.65
C LEU A 130 10.22 -15.80 -0.42
N THR A 131 11.26 -15.02 -0.67
CA THR A 131 12.19 -14.51 0.33
C THR A 131 12.00 -13.01 0.55
N PRO A 132 12.58 -12.39 1.58
CA PRO A 132 12.55 -10.93 1.72
C PRO A 132 13.11 -10.17 0.51
N ASP A 133 14.06 -10.75 -0.23
CA ASP A 133 14.63 -10.13 -1.44
C ASP A 133 13.63 -10.07 -2.61
N ASP A 134 12.55 -10.85 -2.55
CA ASP A 134 11.49 -10.83 -3.57
C ASP A 134 10.43 -9.75 -3.30
N VAL A 135 10.46 -9.08 -2.14
CA VAL A 135 9.55 -7.98 -1.83
C VAL A 135 9.93 -6.76 -2.67
N HIS A 136 9.03 -6.31 -3.52
CA HIS A 136 9.23 -5.17 -4.42
C HIS A 136 8.30 -4.00 -4.07
N ASP A 137 8.43 -2.87 -4.78
CA ASP A 137 7.62 -1.67 -4.51
C ASP A 137 6.13 -1.97 -4.61
N SER A 138 5.39 -1.50 -3.62
CA SER A 138 3.96 -1.76 -3.46
C SER A 138 3.08 -0.72 -4.15
N PHE A 139 1.89 -1.14 -4.47
CA PHE A 139 0.76 -0.27 -4.71
C PHE A 139 0.09 0.02 -3.37
N ASN A 140 0.14 1.27 -2.95
CA ASN A 140 -0.33 1.71 -1.64
C ASN A 140 -1.79 2.14 -1.75
N LEU A 141 -2.69 1.24 -1.41
CA LEU A 141 -4.13 1.47 -1.45
C LEU A 141 -4.57 2.39 -0.31
N PHE A 142 -5.50 3.29 -0.60
CA PHE A 142 -6.03 4.28 0.35
C PHE A 142 -4.97 5.26 0.90
N MET A 143 -3.84 5.41 0.21
CA MET A 143 -2.79 6.32 0.58
C MET A 143 -2.93 7.64 -0.16
N CYS A 144 -2.96 8.74 0.58
CA CYS A 144 -3.00 10.09 0.04
C CYS A 144 -1.61 10.70 0.02
N THR A 145 -1.11 11.03 -1.16
CA THR A 145 0.20 11.65 -1.35
C THR A 145 0.09 12.82 -2.31
N GLU A 146 1.01 13.76 -2.19
CA GLU A 146 1.13 14.93 -3.06
C GLU A 146 2.60 15.15 -3.39
N VAL A 147 2.86 15.76 -4.55
CA VAL A 147 4.19 16.18 -4.95
C VAL A 147 4.17 17.71 -5.05
N THR A 148 5.04 18.35 -4.29
CA THR A 148 5.20 19.80 -4.29
C THR A 148 5.92 20.27 -5.56
N LEU A 149 5.83 21.57 -5.87
CA LEU A 149 6.44 22.15 -7.07
C LEU A 149 7.97 21.99 -7.11
N ASP A 150 8.61 21.89 -5.96
CA ASP A 150 10.05 21.67 -5.80
C ASP A 150 10.43 20.19 -5.79
N GLY A 151 9.44 19.30 -5.99
CA GLY A 151 9.65 17.86 -6.16
C GLY A 151 9.64 17.04 -4.89
N HIS A 152 9.33 17.62 -3.73
CA HIS A 152 9.13 16.85 -2.51
C HIS A 152 7.81 16.10 -2.53
N ALA A 153 7.83 14.85 -2.09
CA ALA A 153 6.64 14.06 -1.91
C ALA A 153 6.19 14.13 -0.45
N THR A 154 4.92 14.38 -0.23
CA THR A 154 4.31 14.49 1.10
C THR A 154 3.16 13.51 1.27
N MET A 155 2.96 13.06 2.50
CA MET A 155 1.84 12.20 2.87
C MET A 155 0.79 13.02 3.59
N THR A 156 -0.46 12.92 3.12
CA THR A 156 -1.60 13.55 3.77
C THR A 156 -2.51 12.51 4.42
N ARG A 157 -3.35 12.94 5.36
CA ARG A 157 -4.30 12.04 5.99
C ARG A 157 -5.34 11.55 4.99
N GLN A 158 -5.73 10.30 5.16
CA GLN A 158 -6.89 9.74 4.50
C GLN A 158 -8.13 9.83 5.38
N ASN A 159 -9.30 9.80 4.77
CA ASN A 159 -10.59 9.82 5.45
C ASN A 159 -11.53 8.71 4.95
N THR A 160 -10.95 7.56 4.61
CA THR A 160 -11.75 6.37 4.28
C THR A 160 -12.64 5.97 5.44
N LYS A 161 -13.77 5.36 5.09
CA LYS A 161 -14.81 4.94 6.02
C LYS A 161 -14.99 3.44 5.96
N PRO A 162 -15.66 2.84 6.97
CA PRO A 162 -16.07 1.45 6.89
C PRO A 162 -16.84 1.16 5.60
N GLY A 163 -16.44 0.11 4.87
CA GLY A 163 -17.01 -0.28 3.60
C GLY A 163 -16.38 0.34 2.36
N ASP A 164 -15.51 1.35 2.50
CA ASP A 164 -14.70 1.82 1.37
C ASP A 164 -13.78 0.70 0.88
N HIS A 165 -13.70 0.53 -0.45
CA HIS A 165 -12.99 -0.61 -1.01
C HIS A 165 -12.39 -0.33 -2.40
N VAL A 166 -11.43 -1.17 -2.75
CA VAL A 166 -10.88 -1.29 -4.10
C VAL A 166 -11.08 -2.73 -4.59
N ASP A 167 -11.65 -2.87 -5.79
CA ASP A 167 -11.82 -4.15 -6.48
C ASP A 167 -10.79 -4.27 -7.59
N VAL A 168 -9.89 -5.24 -7.48
CA VAL A 168 -8.91 -5.55 -8.52
C VAL A 168 -9.27 -6.85 -9.22
N LEU A 169 -9.44 -6.80 -10.54
CA LEU A 169 -9.72 -7.95 -11.40
C LEU A 169 -8.41 -8.55 -11.91
N ALA A 170 -8.23 -9.85 -11.74
CA ALA A 170 -7.08 -10.58 -12.28
C ALA A 170 -7.23 -10.82 -13.79
N LEU A 171 -6.26 -10.34 -14.58
CA LEU A 171 -6.15 -10.56 -16.02
C LEU A 171 -5.29 -11.77 -16.36
N ILE A 172 -4.49 -12.22 -15.43
CA ILE A 172 -3.71 -13.46 -15.42
C ILE A 172 -3.82 -14.08 -14.03
N ASP A 173 -3.41 -15.33 -13.86
CA ASP A 173 -3.33 -15.93 -12.54
C ASP A 173 -2.19 -15.27 -11.75
N VAL A 174 -2.49 -14.73 -10.58
CA VAL A 174 -1.53 -14.02 -9.74
C VAL A 174 -1.54 -14.53 -8.30
N LEU A 175 -0.41 -14.40 -7.63
CA LEU A 175 -0.33 -14.40 -6.19
C LEU A 175 -0.38 -12.94 -5.73
N ALA A 176 -1.49 -12.53 -5.12
CA ALA A 176 -1.69 -11.21 -4.55
C ALA A 176 -1.24 -11.19 -3.08
N ILE A 177 -0.52 -10.15 -2.66
CA ILE A 177 0.05 -10.06 -1.31
C ILE A 177 -0.30 -8.69 -0.72
N PRO A 178 -1.56 -8.47 -0.32
CA PRO A 178 -1.93 -7.30 0.47
C PRO A 178 -1.44 -7.45 1.92
N ASN A 179 -1.09 -6.32 2.54
CA ASN A 179 -0.84 -6.24 3.98
C ASN A 179 -1.40 -4.98 4.60
N VAL A 180 -1.78 -5.06 5.86
CA VAL A 180 -2.09 -3.89 6.68
C VAL A 180 -0.78 -3.11 6.86
N CYS A 181 -0.74 -1.87 6.36
CA CYS A 181 0.47 -1.05 6.45
C CYS A 181 0.84 -0.77 7.91
N GLY A 182 2.11 -1.07 8.26
CA GLY A 182 2.61 -0.96 9.63
C GLY A 182 2.84 0.48 10.12
N ALA A 183 2.31 1.48 9.42
CA ALA A 183 2.59 2.90 9.67
C ALA A 183 1.67 3.50 10.75
N ASP A 184 1.76 3.00 11.97
CA ASP A 184 0.95 3.43 13.12
C ASP A 184 1.40 4.77 13.74
N VAL A 185 2.54 5.32 13.32
CA VAL A 185 3.04 6.66 13.69
C VAL A 185 2.87 7.69 12.58
N MET A 186 2.23 7.32 11.47
CA MET A 186 2.15 8.15 10.27
C MET A 186 0.70 8.46 9.89
N ARG A 187 0.52 9.51 9.10
CA ARG A 187 -0.76 9.93 8.51
C ARG A 187 -1.40 8.86 7.63
N THR A 188 -0.59 8.02 6.99
CA THR A 188 -1.05 6.98 6.05
C THR A 188 -2.06 6.02 6.65
N SER A 189 -1.90 5.67 7.93
CA SER A 189 -2.82 4.80 8.68
C SER A 189 -3.52 5.54 9.82
N ASN A 190 -3.60 6.87 9.75
CA ASN A 190 -4.24 7.71 10.77
C ASN A 190 -3.73 7.42 12.20
N PHE A 191 -2.41 7.20 12.33
CA PHE A 191 -1.71 6.97 13.60
C PHE A 191 -2.18 5.74 14.40
N SER A 192 -2.79 4.75 13.75
CA SER A 192 -3.15 3.47 14.37
C SER A 192 -3.38 2.40 13.33
N LEU A 193 -3.15 1.13 13.69
CA LEU A 193 -3.41 0.01 12.79
C LEU A 193 -4.84 -0.51 13.00
N LYS A 194 -5.48 -0.87 11.88
CA LYS A 194 -6.87 -1.34 11.85
C LYS A 194 -6.99 -2.55 10.93
N PRO A 195 -7.95 -3.43 11.17
CA PRO A 195 -8.17 -4.60 10.33
C PRO A 195 -8.66 -4.21 8.93
N VAL A 196 -8.34 -5.07 7.96
CA VAL A 196 -8.78 -4.93 6.56
C VAL A 196 -9.39 -6.24 6.09
N LYS A 197 -10.54 -6.17 5.43
CA LYS A 197 -11.22 -7.34 4.91
C LYS A 197 -10.86 -7.59 3.45
N LEU A 198 -10.56 -8.84 3.14
CA LEU A 198 -10.31 -9.36 1.80
C LEU A 198 -11.48 -10.25 1.39
N THR A 199 -11.99 -10.06 0.19
CA THR A 199 -13.03 -10.95 -0.37
C THR A 199 -12.70 -11.27 -1.82
N VAL A 200 -12.68 -12.55 -2.16
CA VAL A 200 -12.51 -13.02 -3.55
C VAL A 200 -13.88 -13.33 -4.13
N PHE A 201 -14.15 -12.77 -5.30
CA PHE A 201 -15.35 -13.04 -6.09
C PHE A 201 -15.00 -13.61 -7.46
N THR A 202 -15.91 -14.37 -8.03
CA THR A 202 -15.91 -14.64 -9.47
C THR A 202 -16.48 -13.43 -10.20
N ALA A 203 -15.76 -12.92 -11.21
CA ALA A 203 -16.25 -11.82 -12.04
C ALA A 203 -17.49 -12.23 -12.82
N THR A 204 -18.42 -11.31 -12.97
CA THR A 204 -19.57 -11.44 -13.86
C THR A 204 -19.19 -11.12 -15.30
N GLU A 205 -20.04 -11.49 -16.27
CA GLU A 205 -19.84 -11.07 -17.67
C GLU A 205 -19.78 -9.54 -17.81
N ALA A 206 -20.57 -8.82 -17.00
CA ALA A 206 -20.55 -7.37 -16.98
C ALA A 206 -19.21 -6.81 -16.47
N ASP A 207 -18.62 -7.42 -15.43
CA ASP A 207 -17.30 -7.04 -14.93
C ASP A 207 -16.22 -7.24 -16.00
N LEU A 208 -16.26 -8.38 -16.69
CA LEU A 208 -15.31 -8.69 -17.77
C LEU A 208 -15.48 -7.76 -18.98
N ALA A 209 -16.72 -7.42 -19.32
CA ALA A 209 -17.03 -6.51 -20.43
C ALA A 209 -16.64 -5.05 -20.11
N ALA A 210 -16.51 -4.67 -18.82
CA ALA A 210 -16.06 -3.34 -18.42
C ALA A 210 -14.55 -3.12 -18.62
N VAL A 211 -13.77 -4.20 -18.80
CA VAL A 211 -12.33 -4.10 -19.03
C VAL A 211 -12.06 -3.68 -20.46
N PRO A 212 -11.40 -2.53 -20.72
CA PRO A 212 -11.05 -2.15 -22.08
C PRO A 212 -10.03 -3.12 -22.68
N ALA A 213 -9.93 -3.16 -23.98
CA ALA A 213 -8.92 -3.97 -24.66
C ALA A 213 -7.52 -3.62 -24.14
N THR A 214 -6.80 -4.60 -23.64
CA THR A 214 -5.46 -4.41 -23.12
C THR A 214 -4.53 -4.04 -24.29
N PRO A 215 -3.79 -2.92 -24.22
CA PRO A 215 -2.84 -2.58 -25.25
C PRO A 215 -1.74 -3.63 -25.33
N VAL A 216 -1.56 -4.21 -26.51
CA VAL A 216 -0.45 -5.14 -26.78
C VAL A 216 0.70 -4.34 -27.39
N LEU A 217 1.77 -4.20 -26.64
CA LEU A 217 2.95 -3.47 -27.09
C LEU A 217 3.87 -4.40 -27.89
N ARG A 218 4.47 -3.89 -28.97
CA ARG A 218 5.45 -4.65 -29.78
C ARG A 218 6.69 -5.04 -28.97
N SER A 219 6.99 -4.29 -27.92
CA SER A 219 8.11 -4.56 -27.00
C SER A 219 7.83 -5.68 -26.00
N GLN A 220 6.59 -6.11 -25.84
CA GLN A 220 6.26 -7.20 -24.92
C GLN A 220 7.02 -8.46 -25.31
N ARG A 221 7.64 -9.06 -24.31
CA ARG A 221 8.41 -10.29 -24.49
C ARG A 221 7.84 -11.39 -23.61
N THR A 222 7.74 -12.53 -24.22
CA THR A 222 7.45 -13.78 -23.48
C THR A 222 8.74 -14.50 -23.18
N PRO A 223 8.78 -15.45 -22.25
CA PRO A 223 9.94 -16.29 -22.02
C PRO A 223 10.50 -16.93 -23.30
N ALA A 224 9.64 -17.32 -24.23
CA ALA A 224 10.03 -17.90 -25.52
C ALA A 224 10.78 -16.93 -26.44
N THR A 225 10.64 -15.62 -26.25
CA THR A 225 11.31 -14.59 -27.07
C THR A 225 12.63 -14.08 -26.48
N PHE A 226 13.02 -14.58 -25.30
CA PHE A 226 14.31 -14.21 -24.70
C PHE A 226 15.47 -14.78 -25.51
N ARG A 227 16.51 -13.95 -25.69
CA ARG A 227 17.70 -14.39 -26.44
C ARG A 227 18.54 -15.42 -25.71
N ASN A 228 18.43 -15.49 -24.38
CA ASN A 228 19.18 -16.45 -23.57
C ASN A 228 18.32 -17.70 -23.34
N PRO A 229 18.66 -18.84 -23.98
CA PRO A 229 17.91 -20.09 -23.84
C PRO A 229 18.03 -20.74 -22.45
N THR A 230 18.93 -20.28 -21.60
CA THR A 230 19.08 -20.77 -20.21
C THR A 230 18.09 -20.11 -19.25
N ILE A 231 17.40 -19.04 -19.66
CA ILE A 231 16.36 -18.43 -18.86
C ILE A 231 15.17 -19.40 -18.83
N LYS A 232 14.92 -19.96 -17.65
CA LYS A 232 13.75 -20.82 -17.44
C LYS A 232 12.47 -19.98 -17.54
N ALA A 233 11.55 -20.47 -18.36
CA ALA A 233 10.27 -19.84 -18.58
C ALA A 233 9.34 -19.96 -17.37
N ASP A 234 9.35 -21.14 -16.76
CA ASP A 234 8.38 -21.51 -15.73
C ASP A 234 9.05 -21.58 -14.36
N ARG A 235 8.58 -20.74 -13.47
CA ARG A 235 8.95 -20.71 -12.06
C ARG A 235 7.69 -20.56 -11.24
N PRO A 236 6.84 -21.62 -11.20
CA PRO A 236 5.56 -21.55 -10.54
C PRO A 236 5.75 -21.38 -9.03
N LEU A 237 4.86 -20.61 -8.43
CA LEU A 237 4.72 -20.53 -6.99
C LEU A 237 3.88 -21.70 -6.51
N ARG A 238 4.31 -22.33 -5.43
CA ARG A 238 3.61 -23.43 -4.80
C ARG A 238 3.48 -23.15 -3.32
N ARG A 239 2.25 -23.18 -2.84
CA ARG A 239 1.95 -23.01 -1.43
C ARG A 239 2.47 -24.19 -0.62
N ASP A 240 3.14 -23.89 0.49
CA ASP A 240 3.37 -24.86 1.56
C ASP A 240 2.18 -24.78 2.55
N PRO A 241 1.26 -25.76 2.54
CA PRO A 241 0.10 -25.72 3.41
C PRO A 241 0.44 -25.92 4.90
N ALA A 242 1.66 -26.38 5.21
CA ALA A 242 2.13 -26.55 6.58
C ALA A 242 2.74 -25.28 7.16
N TYR A 243 3.06 -24.29 6.31
CA TYR A 243 3.64 -23.05 6.77
C TYR A 243 2.59 -22.17 7.46
N VAL A 244 2.90 -21.73 8.65
CA VAL A 244 2.08 -20.79 9.43
C VAL A 244 2.85 -19.49 9.56
N PRO A 245 2.39 -18.37 8.96
CA PRO A 245 3.05 -17.09 9.07
C PRO A 245 3.08 -16.59 10.51
N GLU A 246 4.24 -16.08 10.94
CA GLU A 246 4.44 -15.44 12.24
C GLU A 246 4.85 -13.98 11.99
N PHE A 247 3.91 -13.06 12.11
CA PHE A 247 4.18 -11.64 11.88
C PHE A 247 4.89 -11.01 13.07
N PRO A 248 6.01 -10.30 12.83
CA PRO A 248 6.64 -9.52 13.87
C PRO A 248 5.71 -8.35 14.24
N ASN A 249 5.02 -8.48 15.34
CA ASN A 249 4.19 -7.40 15.88
C ASN A 249 4.92 -6.77 17.06
N VAL A 250 5.53 -5.63 16.80
CA VAL A 250 6.19 -4.82 17.85
C VAL A 250 5.31 -3.60 18.08
N PRO A 251 4.43 -3.65 19.08
CA PRO A 251 3.56 -2.52 19.38
C PRO A 251 4.39 -1.33 19.84
N ILE A 252 3.95 -0.12 19.48
CA ILE A 252 4.51 1.11 20.03
C ILE A 252 4.21 1.14 21.51
N VAL A 253 5.23 1.52 22.30
CA VAL A 253 5.02 1.87 23.70
C VAL A 253 4.29 3.21 23.75
N VAL A 254 3.02 3.19 24.08
CA VAL A 254 2.21 4.41 24.26
C VAL A 254 2.47 4.98 25.63
N SER A 255 2.85 6.26 25.67
CA SER A 255 2.94 7.03 26.90
C SER A 255 1.80 8.04 26.96
N ASP A 256 1.07 8.08 28.05
CA ASP A 256 0.06 9.10 28.28
C ASP A 256 0.73 10.44 28.63
N LEU A 257 0.41 11.46 27.84
CA LEU A 257 0.83 12.84 28.09
C LEU A 257 -0.42 13.69 28.28
N THR A 258 -0.53 14.32 29.47
CA THR A 258 -1.59 15.29 29.73
C THR A 258 -1.06 16.70 29.49
N VAL A 259 -1.72 17.43 28.60
CA VAL A 259 -1.40 18.83 28.29
C VAL A 259 -2.60 19.71 28.67
N THR A 260 -2.35 20.78 29.41
CA THR A 260 -3.37 21.79 29.69
C THR A 260 -3.23 22.91 28.66
N LEU A 261 -4.26 23.15 27.89
CA LEU A 261 -4.32 24.19 26.88
C LEU A 261 -5.02 25.43 27.42
N SER A 262 -4.57 26.62 27.01
CA SER A 262 -5.29 27.87 27.22
C SER A 262 -6.57 27.92 26.37
N ALA A 263 -7.42 28.91 26.59
CA ALA A 263 -8.62 29.11 25.79
C ALA A 263 -8.28 29.38 24.32
N GLU A 264 -7.22 30.13 24.07
CA GLU A 264 -6.72 30.44 22.73
C GLU A 264 -6.17 29.20 22.01
N GLU A 265 -5.38 28.41 22.71
CA GLU A 265 -4.82 27.14 22.17
C GLU A 265 -5.93 26.12 21.90
N THR A 266 -6.92 26.04 22.77
CA THR A 266 -8.13 25.21 22.55
C THR A 266 -8.90 25.65 21.30
N GLU A 267 -9.06 26.97 21.09
CA GLU A 267 -9.71 27.49 19.88
C GLU A 267 -8.86 27.22 18.64
N MET A 268 -7.54 27.35 18.72
CA MET A 268 -6.63 26.98 17.61
C MET A 268 -6.78 25.51 17.24
N LEU A 269 -6.77 24.62 18.24
CA LEU A 269 -6.95 23.18 18.03
C LEU A 269 -8.32 22.87 17.40
N ARG A 270 -9.39 23.54 17.88
CA ARG A 270 -10.73 23.42 17.34
C ARG A 270 -10.81 23.85 15.87
N ARG A 271 -10.09 24.91 15.47
CA ARG A 271 -10.02 25.35 14.06
C ARG A 271 -9.26 24.39 13.19
N LEU A 272 -8.15 23.84 13.66
CA LEU A 272 -7.36 22.84 12.95
C LEU A 272 -8.16 21.55 12.77
N LYS A 273 -8.99 21.19 13.75
CA LYS A 273 -9.82 19.98 13.75
C LYS A 273 -11.00 20.04 12.76
N ARG A 274 -11.45 21.23 12.40
CA ARG A 274 -12.78 21.53 11.81
C ARG A 274 -13.21 20.69 10.61
N ASP A 275 -12.29 20.24 9.78
CA ASP A 275 -12.63 19.56 8.52
C ASP A 275 -11.85 18.23 8.29
N ILE A 276 -10.93 17.86 9.17
CA ILE A 276 -9.94 16.79 8.89
C ILE A 276 -9.84 15.76 10.01
N TYR A 277 -10.14 16.13 11.25
CA TYR A 277 -9.84 15.28 12.42
C TYR A 277 -11.09 14.93 13.23
N ASP A 278 -11.20 13.66 13.61
CA ASP A 278 -12.35 13.17 14.40
C ASP A 278 -12.21 13.52 15.89
N ASP A 279 -10.97 13.65 16.40
CA ASP A 279 -10.69 13.95 17.80
C ASP A 279 -9.45 14.85 18.00
N ASP A 280 -9.29 15.37 19.22
CA ASP A 280 -8.20 16.28 19.58
C ASP A 280 -6.84 15.56 19.59
N ALA A 281 -6.80 14.29 19.98
CA ALA A 281 -5.57 13.51 20.02
C ALA A 281 -5.03 13.28 18.61
N ALA A 282 -5.91 13.00 17.64
CA ALA A 282 -5.52 12.86 16.24
C ALA A 282 -4.96 14.18 15.67
N ALA A 283 -5.60 15.30 16.01
CA ALA A 283 -5.12 16.63 15.59
C ALA A 283 -3.72 16.94 16.18
N LEU A 284 -3.51 16.67 17.46
CA LEU A 284 -2.22 16.88 18.11
C LEU A 284 -1.12 15.98 17.54
N ARG A 285 -1.41 14.71 17.26
CA ARG A 285 -0.47 13.78 16.61
C ARG A 285 -0.06 14.28 15.24
N ASP A 286 -1.00 14.82 14.46
CA ASP A 286 -0.71 15.36 13.14
C ASP A 286 0.15 16.63 13.18
N ILE A 287 -0.07 17.50 14.15
CA ILE A 287 0.78 18.67 14.39
C ILE A 287 2.21 18.23 14.75
N LEU A 288 2.34 17.24 15.65
CA LEU A 288 3.64 16.69 16.03
C LEU A 288 4.34 16.04 14.85
N PHE A 289 3.60 15.28 14.02
CA PHE A 289 4.12 14.66 12.81
C PHE A 289 4.60 15.72 11.80
N SER A 290 3.81 16.78 11.55
CA SER A 290 4.19 17.87 10.66
C SER A 290 5.48 18.55 11.08
N TRP A 291 5.60 18.86 12.35
CA TRP A 291 6.79 19.48 12.91
C TRP A 291 8.03 18.57 12.81
N TRP A 292 7.84 17.25 13.01
CA TRP A 292 8.88 16.26 12.85
C TRP A 292 9.29 16.07 11.38
N GLU A 293 8.32 15.97 10.48
CA GLU A 293 8.54 15.83 9.05
C GLU A 293 9.36 17.00 8.48
N GLU A 294 9.03 18.25 8.84
CA GLU A 294 9.78 19.44 8.45
C GLU A 294 11.24 19.36 8.90
N ARG A 295 11.49 18.94 10.14
CA ARG A 295 12.85 18.79 10.67
C ARG A 295 13.61 17.63 10.03
N PHE A 296 12.96 16.52 9.79
CA PHE A 296 13.56 15.37 9.14
C PHE A 296 13.96 15.71 7.71
N LEU A 297 13.08 16.34 6.94
CA LEU A 297 13.39 16.80 5.58
C LEU A 297 14.51 17.83 5.58
N ALA A 298 14.50 18.79 6.49
CA ALA A 298 15.56 19.78 6.62
C ALA A 298 16.92 19.15 6.94
N ALA A 299 16.96 18.15 7.81
CA ALA A 299 18.18 17.44 8.18
C ALA A 299 18.81 16.62 7.02
N HIS A 300 17.95 16.10 6.11
CA HIS A 300 18.37 15.22 5.03
C HIS A 300 18.50 15.91 3.67
N SER A 301 17.89 17.09 3.49
CA SER A 301 17.95 17.86 2.24
C SER A 301 19.19 18.76 2.10
N GLY A 302 19.97 18.91 3.16
CA GLY A 302 21.07 19.88 3.19
C GLY A 302 20.60 21.36 3.17
N ALA A 303 19.30 21.60 3.24
CA ALA A 303 18.74 22.92 3.37
C ALA A 303 18.94 23.47 4.80
N PRO A 304 19.22 24.76 4.97
CA PRO A 304 19.34 25.35 6.30
C PRO A 304 17.98 25.22 7.03
N ALA A 305 18.03 24.81 8.29
CA ALA A 305 16.83 24.72 9.13
C ALA A 305 16.07 26.05 9.10
N ILE A 306 14.81 26.02 8.68
CA ILE A 306 13.92 27.16 8.74
C ILE A 306 13.53 27.33 10.20
N GLY A 307 14.24 28.18 10.93
CA GLY A 307 13.98 28.47 12.33
C GLY A 307 15.18 29.15 12.94
N GLY A 308 15.29 30.46 12.74
CA GLY A 308 16.29 31.25 13.44
C GLY A 308 16.07 31.17 14.94
N GLU A 309 17.01 30.56 15.65
CA GLU A 309 17.20 30.91 17.04
C GLU A 309 17.57 32.39 17.07
N GLY A 310 16.66 33.19 17.56
CA GLY A 310 16.97 34.54 17.99
C GLY A 310 18.03 34.43 19.08
N GLN A 311 19.29 34.72 18.75
CA GLN A 311 20.30 35.06 19.72
C GLN A 311 19.91 36.40 20.33
N THR A 312 19.57 36.41 21.59
CA THR A 312 19.95 37.47 22.54
C THR A 312 20.34 36.84 23.82
#